data_d0264e21ecbb2b0fbb2e9e17f1f152a0
#
_entry.id   d0264e21ecbb2b0fbb2e9e17f1f152a0
#
_cell.length_a   1.000
_cell.length_b   1.000
_cell.length_c   1.000
_cell.angle_alpha   90.00
_cell.angle_beta   90.00
_cell.angle_gamma   90.00
#
_symmetry.space_group_name_H-M   'P 1'
#
loop_
_entity.id
_entity.type
_entity.pdbx_description
1 polymer ?
#
loop_
_entity_poly.entity_id
_entity_poly.type
_entity_poly.pdbx_seq_one_letter_code
_entity_poly.pdbx_strand_id
1 'polypeptide(L)'
;MNILVIGSGGREHAIINSISKSNKCSKIFALPGNGGTELLAENLSGDVNDFELIKKISLKNKISLFFVGPEDPIVNGIYDFFKSDPQLKDINIIAPSKQAGLLEGSKDFAKDFMQKYNIPTAKHKTFSIENIDEADKFL
;
A
#
# COMPACT_ATOMS: atom_id res chain seq x y z
N MET A 1 2.82 -20.68 5.23
CA MET A 1 2.56 -19.36 5.87
C MET A 1 1.19 -18.84 5.45
N ASN A 2 0.49 -18.12 6.33
CA ASN A 2 -0.73 -17.41 5.97
C ASN A 2 -0.39 -16.00 5.53
N ILE A 3 -0.98 -15.55 4.43
CA ILE A 3 -0.65 -14.29 3.76
C ILE A 3 -1.91 -13.44 3.66
N LEU A 4 -1.81 -12.16 3.99
CA LEU A 4 -2.88 -11.17 3.77
C LEU A 4 -2.44 -10.16 2.70
N VAL A 5 -3.24 -10.00 1.67
CA VAL A 5 -3.05 -9.02 0.60
C VAL A 5 -4.13 -7.94 0.73
N ILE A 6 -3.71 -6.69 0.87
CA ILE A 6 -4.60 -5.53 0.92
C ILE A 6 -4.79 -4.97 -0.49
N GLY A 7 -6.05 -4.75 -0.84
CA GLY A 7 -6.48 -4.14 -2.10
C GLY A 7 -7.45 -5.03 -2.88
N SER A 8 -7.96 -4.48 -3.98
CA SER A 8 -9.02 -5.10 -4.80
C SER A 8 -8.76 -4.98 -6.31
N GLY A 9 -7.62 -4.47 -6.72
CA GLY A 9 -7.29 -4.23 -8.12
C GLY A 9 -6.72 -5.45 -8.85
N GLY A 10 -6.47 -5.28 -10.15
CA GLY A 10 -5.82 -6.30 -10.98
C GLY A 10 -4.39 -6.61 -10.55
N ARG A 11 -3.68 -5.64 -9.97
CA ARG A 11 -2.35 -5.82 -9.38
C ARG A 11 -2.39 -6.82 -8.23
N GLU A 12 -3.29 -6.65 -7.29
CA GLU A 12 -3.46 -7.55 -6.15
C GLU A 12 -3.89 -8.94 -6.60
N HIS A 13 -4.79 -9.05 -7.58
CA HIS A 13 -5.15 -10.34 -8.17
C HIS A 13 -3.94 -11.05 -8.80
N ALA A 14 -3.10 -10.35 -9.56
CA ALA A 14 -1.90 -10.91 -10.17
C ALA A 14 -0.89 -11.41 -9.11
N ILE A 15 -0.73 -10.63 -8.01
CA ILE A 15 0.12 -11.01 -6.88
C ILE A 15 -0.44 -12.27 -6.20
N ILE A 16 -1.73 -12.32 -5.89
CA ILE A 16 -2.40 -13.49 -5.30
C ILE A 16 -2.24 -14.71 -6.19
N ASN A 17 -2.45 -14.59 -7.50
CA ASN A 17 -2.26 -15.68 -8.45
C ASN A 17 -0.80 -16.18 -8.48
N SER A 18 0.17 -15.29 -8.32
CA SER A 18 1.58 -15.68 -8.23
C SER A 18 1.88 -16.42 -6.91
N ILE A 19 1.39 -15.89 -5.79
CA ILE A 19 1.59 -16.45 -4.45
C ILE A 19 0.92 -17.82 -4.31
N SER A 20 -0.27 -18.01 -4.89
CA SER A 20 -1.04 -19.26 -4.79
C SER A 20 -0.30 -20.49 -5.37
N LYS A 21 0.67 -20.25 -6.25
CA LYS A 21 1.51 -21.30 -6.85
C LYS A 21 2.68 -21.71 -5.95
N SER A 22 2.90 -21.03 -4.83
CA SER A 22 4.01 -21.31 -3.94
C SER A 22 3.68 -22.40 -2.93
N ASN A 23 4.54 -23.40 -2.82
CA ASN A 23 4.42 -24.45 -1.80
C ASN A 23 4.65 -23.95 -0.36
N LYS A 24 5.14 -22.72 -0.18
CA LYS A 24 5.30 -22.07 1.13
C LYS A 24 4.03 -21.37 1.59
N CYS A 25 3.05 -21.18 0.69
CA CYS A 25 1.77 -20.57 1.01
C CYS A 25 0.80 -21.63 1.53
N SER A 26 0.25 -21.42 2.72
CA SER A 26 -0.77 -22.30 3.30
C SER A 26 -2.16 -21.75 3.04
N LYS A 27 -2.37 -20.46 3.21
CA LYS A 27 -3.65 -19.79 2.96
C LYS A 27 -3.43 -18.33 2.59
N ILE A 28 -4.26 -17.83 1.68
CA ILE A 28 -4.27 -16.43 1.25
C ILE A 28 -5.59 -15.80 1.66
N PHE A 29 -5.50 -14.60 2.18
CA PHE A 29 -6.63 -13.71 2.46
C PHE A 29 -6.46 -12.45 1.62
N ALA A 30 -7.56 -11.88 1.16
CA ALA A 30 -7.60 -10.60 0.46
C ALA A 30 -8.54 -9.64 1.16
N LEU A 31 -8.17 -8.37 1.34
CA LEU A 31 -9.01 -7.33 1.93
C LEU A 31 -9.02 -6.08 1.05
N PRO A 32 -10.14 -5.70 0.46
CA PRO A 32 -11.38 -6.47 0.39
C PRO A 32 -11.34 -7.61 -0.64
N GLY A 33 -10.36 -7.62 -1.58
CA GLY A 33 -10.33 -8.53 -2.71
C GLY A 33 -11.35 -8.17 -3.80
N ASN A 34 -11.54 -9.06 -4.76
CA ASN A 34 -12.48 -8.92 -5.87
C ASN A 34 -12.97 -10.30 -6.35
N GLY A 35 -13.84 -10.36 -7.35
CA GLY A 35 -14.36 -11.62 -7.88
C GLY A 35 -13.30 -12.57 -8.46
N GLY A 36 -12.16 -12.03 -8.94
CA GLY A 36 -11.04 -12.87 -9.40
C GLY A 36 -10.22 -13.44 -8.25
N THR A 37 -10.05 -12.68 -7.17
CA THR A 37 -9.30 -13.16 -5.99
C THR A 37 -10.06 -14.21 -5.21
N GLU A 38 -11.40 -14.21 -5.26
CA GLU A 38 -12.27 -15.19 -4.60
C GLU A 38 -12.01 -16.64 -5.02
N LEU A 39 -11.49 -16.82 -6.22
CA LEU A 39 -11.10 -18.14 -6.75
C LEU A 39 -9.80 -18.69 -6.15
N LEU A 40 -8.98 -17.82 -5.53
CA LEU A 40 -7.61 -18.13 -5.11
C LEU A 40 -7.35 -17.81 -3.63
N ALA A 41 -8.19 -17.00 -3.01
CA ALA A 41 -8.04 -16.49 -1.67
C ALA A 41 -9.39 -16.37 -0.96
N GLU A 42 -9.39 -16.28 0.36
CA GLU A 42 -10.57 -15.88 1.12
C GLU A 42 -10.68 -14.36 1.14
N ASN A 43 -11.70 -13.81 0.48
CA ASN A 43 -11.97 -12.39 0.52
C ASN A 43 -12.63 -12.01 1.86
N LEU A 44 -12.11 -10.96 2.48
CA LEU A 44 -12.58 -10.44 3.77
C LEU A 44 -13.17 -9.04 3.56
N SER A 45 -14.30 -8.75 4.16
CA SER A 45 -14.90 -7.42 4.09
C SER A 45 -14.18 -6.45 5.03
N GLY A 46 -13.94 -5.22 4.56
CA GLY A 46 -13.38 -4.14 5.37
C GLY A 46 -12.77 -3.02 4.56
N ASP A 47 -12.47 -1.92 5.23
CA ASP A 47 -11.76 -0.78 4.66
C ASP A 47 -10.24 -1.02 4.78
N VAL A 48 -9.52 -0.72 3.70
CA VAL A 48 -8.05 -0.83 3.63
C VAL A 48 -7.34 0.16 4.57
N ASN A 49 -8.04 1.19 5.05
CA ASN A 49 -7.54 2.17 5.99
C ASN A 49 -7.98 1.92 7.46
N ASP A 50 -8.82 0.90 7.71
CA ASP A 50 -9.14 0.48 9.08
C ASP A 50 -8.02 -0.43 9.64
N PHE A 51 -6.97 0.19 10.14
CA PHE A 51 -5.79 -0.51 10.65
C PHE A 51 -6.08 -1.38 11.87
N GLU A 52 -7.05 -1.02 12.70
CA GLU A 52 -7.48 -1.84 13.85
C GLU A 52 -8.22 -3.10 13.40
N LEU A 53 -9.06 -3.00 12.36
CA LEU A 53 -9.67 -4.17 11.75
C LEU A 53 -8.61 -5.08 11.13
N ILE A 54 -7.66 -4.51 10.39
CA ILE A 54 -6.56 -5.25 9.76
C ILE A 54 -5.71 -5.96 10.82
N LYS A 55 -5.42 -5.31 11.94
CA LYS A 55 -4.76 -5.93 13.10
C LYS A 55 -5.54 -7.14 13.61
N LYS A 56 -6.84 -6.99 13.86
CA LYS A 56 -7.71 -8.09 14.33
C LYS A 56 -7.70 -9.27 13.36
N ILE A 57 -7.83 -8.99 12.06
CA ILE A 57 -7.77 -9.99 10.99
C ILE A 57 -6.42 -10.71 11.01
N SER A 58 -5.33 -9.97 11.10
CA SER A 58 -3.97 -10.50 11.08
C SER A 58 -3.70 -11.46 12.25
N LEU A 59 -4.10 -11.08 13.46
CA LEU A 59 -3.96 -11.90 14.64
C LEU A 59 -4.86 -13.15 14.61
N LYS A 60 -6.15 -12.97 14.28
CA LYS A 60 -7.13 -14.06 14.18
C LYS A 60 -6.69 -15.14 13.19
N ASN A 61 -6.18 -14.73 12.04
CA ASN A 61 -5.82 -15.64 10.96
C ASN A 61 -4.33 -16.04 10.98
N LYS A 62 -3.59 -15.67 12.03
CA LYS A 62 -2.17 -15.99 12.19
C LYS A 62 -1.37 -15.62 10.94
N ILE A 63 -1.58 -14.39 10.46
CA ILE A 63 -0.88 -13.86 9.28
C ILE A 63 0.61 -13.75 9.61
N SER A 64 1.45 -14.24 8.74
CA SER A 64 2.91 -14.16 8.85
C SER A 64 3.56 -13.29 7.78
N LEU A 65 2.84 -13.02 6.69
CA LEU A 65 3.25 -12.12 5.63
C LEU A 65 2.07 -11.23 5.23
N PHE A 66 2.32 -9.94 5.15
CA PHE A 66 1.34 -8.92 4.84
C PHE A 66 1.82 -8.10 3.63
N PHE A 67 1.00 -8.02 2.60
CA PHE A 67 1.28 -7.27 1.38
C PHE A 67 0.28 -6.14 1.21
N VAL A 68 0.76 -4.92 0.99
CA VAL A 68 -0.08 -3.72 0.76
C VAL A 68 0.03 -3.33 -0.70
N GLY A 69 -1.08 -3.41 -1.42
CA GLY A 69 -1.15 -3.07 -2.84
C GLY A 69 -1.43 -1.60 -3.12
N PRO A 70 -2.49 -0.99 -2.53
CA PRO A 70 -2.85 0.40 -2.80
C PRO A 70 -1.97 1.39 -2.04
N GLU A 71 -1.87 2.61 -2.58
CA GLU A 71 -1.08 3.70 -2.02
C GLU A 71 -1.69 4.32 -0.76
N ASP A 72 -3.02 4.42 -0.67
CA ASP A 72 -3.71 5.09 0.43
C ASP A 72 -3.30 4.57 1.83
N PRO A 73 -3.37 3.27 2.14
CA PRO A 73 -2.94 2.79 3.46
C PRO A 73 -1.44 2.98 3.69
N ILE A 74 -0.62 3.03 2.63
CA ILE A 74 0.82 3.28 2.74
C ILE A 74 1.08 4.71 3.22
N VAL A 75 0.50 5.72 2.55
CA VAL A 75 0.66 7.13 2.92
C VAL A 75 -0.03 7.46 4.25
N ASN A 76 -1.05 6.69 4.63
CA ASN A 76 -1.69 6.77 5.94
C ASN A 76 -0.88 6.11 7.06
N GLY A 77 0.17 5.33 6.71
CA GLY A 77 1.16 4.83 7.66
C GLY A 77 0.93 3.43 8.19
N ILE A 78 0.31 2.54 7.43
CA ILE A 78 0.06 1.15 7.83
C ILE A 78 1.34 0.39 8.21
N TYR A 79 2.45 0.64 7.50
CA TYR A 79 3.75 0.04 7.83
C TYR A 79 4.20 0.43 9.24
N ASP A 80 4.15 1.73 9.54
CA ASP A 80 4.60 2.29 10.81
C ASP A 80 3.69 1.83 11.96
N PHE A 81 2.37 1.74 11.72
CA PHE A 81 1.40 1.17 12.65
C PHE A 81 1.77 -0.28 13.03
N PHE A 82 2.01 -1.13 12.03
CA PHE A 82 2.37 -2.54 12.28
C PHE A 82 3.71 -2.68 12.99
N LYS A 83 4.71 -1.86 12.66
CA LYS A 83 6.05 -1.94 13.27
C LYS A 83 6.11 -1.37 14.68
N SER A 84 5.21 -0.45 15.03
CA SER A 84 5.11 0.09 16.39
C SER A 84 4.32 -0.80 17.35
N ASP A 85 3.48 -1.71 16.84
CA ASP A 85 2.65 -2.57 17.68
C ASP A 85 3.40 -3.85 18.08
N PRO A 86 3.59 -4.11 19.40
CA PRO A 86 4.28 -5.30 19.89
C PRO A 86 3.67 -6.62 19.45
N GLN A 87 2.36 -6.67 19.15
CA GLN A 87 1.67 -7.88 18.70
C GLN A 87 1.85 -8.16 17.20
N LEU A 88 2.23 -7.14 16.42
CA LEU A 88 2.33 -7.21 14.96
C LEU A 88 3.77 -7.15 14.45
N LYS A 89 4.73 -6.77 15.29
CA LYS A 89 6.13 -6.52 14.91
C LYS A 89 6.80 -7.68 14.18
N ASP A 90 6.38 -8.92 14.50
CA ASP A 90 6.95 -10.14 13.92
C ASP A 90 6.29 -10.54 12.59
N ILE A 91 5.22 -9.86 12.19
CA ILE A 91 4.63 -10.04 10.87
C ILE A 91 5.53 -9.37 9.83
N ASN A 92 5.93 -10.13 8.82
CA ASN A 92 6.66 -9.56 7.69
C ASN A 92 5.70 -8.71 6.84
N ILE A 93 6.04 -7.44 6.67
CA ILE A 93 5.23 -6.51 5.87
C ILE A 93 5.98 -6.08 4.61
N ILE A 94 5.32 -6.22 3.46
CA ILE A 94 5.78 -5.71 2.17
C ILE A 94 5.02 -4.43 1.88
N ALA A 95 5.56 -3.34 2.34
CA ALA A 95 5.12 -1.96 2.10
C ALA A 95 6.27 -1.02 2.49
N PRO A 96 6.38 0.16 1.88
CA PRO A 96 7.27 1.21 2.37
C PRO A 96 6.71 1.85 3.65
N SER A 97 7.57 2.54 4.41
CA SER A 97 7.14 3.40 5.50
C SER A 97 6.30 4.58 4.99
N LYS A 98 5.54 5.23 5.88
CA LYS A 98 4.77 6.43 5.56
C LYS A 98 5.62 7.48 4.85
N GLN A 99 6.83 7.74 5.35
CA GLN A 99 7.74 8.72 4.76
C GLN A 99 8.18 8.31 3.33
N ALA A 100 8.52 7.05 3.11
CA ALA A 100 8.90 6.56 1.79
C ALA A 100 7.70 6.53 0.82
N GLY A 101 6.51 6.27 1.33
CA GLY A 101 5.25 6.30 0.57
C GLY A 101 4.91 7.66 -0.01
N LEU A 102 5.45 8.76 0.55
CA LEU A 102 5.29 10.11 0.01
C LEU A 102 5.85 10.27 -1.41
N LEU A 103 6.80 9.42 -1.82
CA LEU A 103 7.29 9.43 -3.21
C LEU A 103 6.20 9.10 -4.24
N GLU A 104 5.18 8.35 -3.86
CA GLU A 104 4.01 8.05 -4.70
C GLU A 104 2.81 8.94 -4.32
N GLY A 105 2.61 9.17 -3.03
CA GLY A 105 1.44 9.88 -2.50
C GLY A 105 1.48 11.41 -2.65
N SER A 106 2.66 12.01 -2.87
CA SER A 106 2.80 13.46 -3.04
C SER A 106 3.65 13.80 -4.26
N LYS A 107 3.01 14.37 -5.29
CA LYS A 107 3.71 14.81 -6.50
C LYS A 107 4.78 15.87 -6.20
N ASP A 108 4.50 16.80 -5.30
CA ASP A 108 5.46 17.81 -4.86
C ASP A 108 6.69 17.18 -4.23
N PHE A 109 6.47 16.35 -3.21
CA PHE A 109 7.57 15.64 -2.54
C PHE A 109 8.40 14.83 -3.53
N ALA A 110 7.74 14.10 -4.45
CA ALA A 110 8.44 13.32 -5.47
C ALA A 110 9.29 14.20 -6.39
N LYS A 111 8.76 15.36 -6.81
CA LYS A 111 9.46 16.30 -7.69
C LYS A 111 10.64 16.96 -6.99
N ASP A 112 10.46 17.40 -5.76
CA ASP A 112 11.54 17.95 -4.93
C ASP A 112 12.66 16.92 -4.70
N PHE A 113 12.27 15.68 -4.42
CA PHE A 113 13.22 14.57 -4.29
C PHE A 113 14.00 14.34 -5.60
N MET A 114 13.31 14.28 -6.75
CA MET A 114 13.95 14.12 -8.05
C MET A 114 14.92 15.25 -8.35
N GLN A 115 14.54 16.50 -8.05
CA GLN A 115 15.40 17.66 -8.24
C GLN A 115 16.64 17.60 -7.34
N LYS A 116 16.44 17.30 -6.05
CA LYS A 116 17.53 17.16 -5.08
C LYS A 116 18.59 16.14 -5.48
N TYR A 117 18.16 15.03 -6.09
CA TYR A 117 19.05 13.94 -6.47
C TYR A 117 19.38 13.89 -7.97
N ASN A 118 19.09 14.96 -8.71
CA ASN A 118 19.33 15.09 -10.15
C ASN A 118 18.71 13.94 -10.98
N ILE A 119 17.52 13.46 -10.58
CA ILE A 119 16.78 12.44 -11.33
C ILE A 119 16.02 13.13 -12.46
N PRO A 120 16.19 12.72 -13.72
CA PRO A 120 15.52 13.33 -14.85
C PRO A 120 13.99 13.27 -14.72
N THR A 121 13.32 14.41 -14.85
CA THR A 121 11.87 14.51 -14.80
C THR A 121 11.39 15.72 -15.61
N ALA A 122 10.11 15.75 -15.97
CA ALA A 122 9.50 16.91 -16.60
C ALA A 122 9.56 18.13 -15.66
N LYS A 123 9.67 19.33 -16.26
CA LYS A 123 9.55 20.59 -15.51
C LYS A 123 8.24 20.60 -14.72
N HIS A 124 8.28 21.16 -13.54
CA HIS A 124 7.11 21.28 -12.68
C HIS A 124 7.16 22.59 -11.91
N LYS A 125 6.01 23.07 -11.51
CA LYS A 125 5.82 24.13 -10.53
C LYS A 125 4.51 23.88 -9.80
N THR A 126 4.52 24.04 -8.50
CA THR A 126 3.33 23.94 -7.68
C THR A 126 2.73 25.32 -7.47
N PHE A 127 1.41 25.38 -7.54
CA PHE A 127 0.64 26.60 -7.35
C PHE A 127 -0.36 26.40 -6.23
N SER A 128 -0.49 27.40 -5.36
CA SER A 128 -1.58 27.50 -4.40
C SER A 128 -2.77 28.21 -5.04
N ILE A 129 -3.94 28.16 -4.39
CA ILE A 129 -5.12 28.92 -4.82
C ILE A 129 -4.79 30.43 -4.91
N GLU A 130 -3.92 30.92 -4.05
CA GLU A 130 -3.55 32.35 -3.96
C GLU A 130 -2.71 32.82 -5.16
N ASN A 131 -1.99 31.93 -5.82
CA ASN A 131 -1.13 32.24 -6.95
C ASN A 131 -1.47 31.46 -8.22
N ILE A 132 -2.70 30.96 -8.32
CA ILE A 132 -3.15 30.13 -9.46
C ILE A 132 -3.02 30.85 -10.81
N ASP A 133 -3.15 32.18 -10.85
CA ASP A 133 -2.98 32.99 -12.06
C ASP A 133 -1.56 32.92 -12.67
N GLU A 134 -0.59 32.45 -11.89
CA GLU A 134 0.77 32.19 -12.42
C GLU A 134 0.84 30.85 -13.18
N ALA A 135 -0.14 29.96 -13.03
CA ALA A 135 -0.14 28.66 -13.71
C ALA A 135 -0.25 28.84 -15.22
N ASP A 136 -1.09 29.78 -15.67
CA ASP A 136 -1.25 30.10 -17.11
C ASP A 136 0.02 30.61 -17.76
N LYS A 137 0.90 31.25 -16.97
CA LYS A 137 2.20 31.76 -17.47
C LYS A 137 3.29 30.69 -17.49
N PHE A 138 3.05 29.59 -16.78
CA PHE A 138 4.00 28.48 -16.70
C PHE A 138 3.79 27.47 -17.82
N LEU A 139 2.57 27.36 -18.35
CA LEU A 139 2.20 26.50 -19.48
C LEU A 139 2.70 27.06 -20.82
#